data_2a4aae2818c8c912da105752b8490460
#
_entry.id   2a4aae2818c8c912da105752b8490460
#
_cell.length_a   1.000
_cell.length_b   1.000
_cell.length_c   1.000
_cell.angle_alpha   90.00
_cell.angle_beta   90.00
_cell.angle_gamma   90.00
#
_symmetry.space_group_name_H-M   'P 1'
#
loop_
_entity.id
_entity.type
_entity.pdbx_description
1 polymer ?
#
loop_
_entity_poly.entity_id
_entity_poly.type
_entity_poly.pdbx_seq_one_letter_code
_entity_poly.pdbx_strand_id
1 'polypeptide(L)'
;MTTASTQELNYAAARIREKAAETADPKMKPAVSIGDTLEASLERLQQITDEAVRKGKELDKWLQTKPKTIPCIRHSFNRQVNRERSARESQFKPEFVAVYNECPSCVQEEKRRKQNRHWADRGVPEKYLGKTLDELHYSTPKCQENLRYCRKFSENPKGVLVLVGSYGTGKTHSASAILQAQGKGLFVSHSSLLEAHRATYRDEKLHNIKREATCTPLLVIDEIGISTGGKDEFDLLYSILNSRYETRRPTILISNILLKDFKQFIGDRLVDRLKESIFALCDYDEPSYRSEQNERYLGMEGDPEAP
;
A
#
# COMPACT_ATOMS: atom_id res chain seq x y z
N MET A 1 -25.64 9.91 20.37
CA MET A 1 -26.93 9.19 20.45
C MET A 1 -27.43 9.37 21.87
N THR A 2 -28.43 10.19 22.02
CA THR A 2 -29.08 10.53 23.32
C THR A 2 -29.84 9.32 23.83
N THR A 3 -29.46 8.82 25.00
CA THR A 3 -30.19 7.76 25.70
C THR A 3 -31.52 8.32 26.18
N ALA A 4 -32.63 7.82 25.62
CA ALA A 4 -33.97 8.11 26.12
C ALA A 4 -34.03 7.72 27.59
N SER A 5 -34.62 8.60 28.41
CA SER A 5 -34.74 8.33 29.84
C SER A 5 -35.72 7.16 30.07
N THR A 6 -35.54 6.40 31.13
CA THR A 6 -36.41 5.28 31.51
C THR A 6 -37.88 5.71 31.59
N GLN A 7 -38.15 7.00 31.93
CA GLN A 7 -39.48 7.57 31.95
C GLN A 7 -40.10 7.72 30.55
N GLU A 8 -39.34 8.10 29.53
CA GLU A 8 -39.84 8.23 28.16
C GLU A 8 -40.19 6.87 27.56
N LEU A 9 -39.40 5.84 27.86
CA LEU A 9 -39.68 4.46 27.45
C LEU A 9 -40.93 3.89 28.10
N ASN A 10 -41.12 4.16 29.42
CA ASN A 10 -42.33 3.74 30.13
C ASN A 10 -43.60 4.47 29.64
N TYR A 11 -43.50 5.75 29.28
CA TYR A 11 -44.60 6.52 28.71
C TYR A 11 -44.98 6.02 27.31
N ALA A 12 -44.00 5.71 26.46
CA ALA A 12 -44.24 5.13 25.15
C ALA A 12 -44.89 3.73 25.23
N ALA A 13 -44.47 2.90 26.19
CA ALA A 13 -45.07 1.58 26.43
C ALA A 13 -46.52 1.67 26.91
N ALA A 14 -46.85 2.64 27.80
CA ALA A 14 -48.20 2.86 28.24
C ALA A 14 -49.16 3.27 27.10
N ARG A 15 -48.73 4.17 26.21
CA ARG A 15 -49.52 4.58 25.02
C ARG A 15 -49.75 3.46 23.99
N ILE A 16 -48.82 2.56 23.84
CA ILE A 16 -48.95 1.39 22.95
C ILE A 16 -49.99 0.43 23.53
N ARG A 17 -50.02 0.24 24.87
CA ARG A 17 -51.02 -0.58 25.57
C ARG A 17 -52.43 -0.01 25.42
N GLU A 18 -52.59 1.30 25.57
CA GLU A 18 -53.87 1.99 25.43
C GLU A 18 -54.43 1.85 23.99
N LYS A 19 -53.59 2.03 22.98
CA LYS A 19 -53.98 1.82 21.60
C LYS A 19 -54.25 0.36 21.21
N ALA A 20 -53.56 -0.61 21.79
CA ALA A 20 -53.81 -2.01 21.55
C ALA A 20 -55.11 -2.50 22.22
N ALA A 21 -55.50 -1.91 23.33
CA ALA A 21 -56.78 -2.18 24.02
C ALA A 21 -57.99 -1.64 23.23
N GLU A 22 -57.85 -0.48 22.54
CA GLU A 22 -58.91 0.12 21.71
C GLU A 22 -59.21 -0.68 20.42
N THR A 23 -58.29 -1.49 19.93
CA THR A 23 -58.40 -2.23 18.66
C THR A 23 -58.66 -3.73 18.78
N ALA A 24 -58.84 -4.27 20.01
CA ALA A 24 -59.00 -5.69 20.27
C ALA A 24 -60.40 -6.21 19.87
N ASP A 25 -60.46 -7.07 18.87
CA ASP A 25 -61.68 -7.82 18.46
C ASP A 25 -61.99 -8.88 19.56
N PRO A 26 -63.18 -8.85 20.19
CA PRO A 26 -63.53 -9.76 21.29
C PRO A 26 -63.65 -11.25 20.90
N LYS A 27 -63.45 -11.63 19.63
CA LYS A 27 -63.55 -13.01 19.13
C LYS A 27 -62.17 -13.66 18.84
N MET A 28 -61.09 -12.98 19.00
CA MET A 28 -59.74 -13.60 18.88
C MET A 28 -59.32 -14.26 20.20
N LYS A 29 -58.83 -15.53 20.10
CA LYS A 29 -58.09 -16.13 21.21
C LYS A 29 -56.95 -15.23 21.65
N PRO A 30 -56.63 -15.15 22.95
CA PRO A 30 -55.61 -14.24 23.44
C PRO A 30 -54.27 -14.56 22.74
N ALA A 31 -53.93 -13.78 21.71
CA ALA A 31 -52.58 -13.70 21.24
C ALA A 31 -51.74 -13.25 22.45
N VAL A 32 -50.59 -13.88 22.68
CA VAL A 32 -49.57 -13.43 23.66
C VAL A 32 -49.51 -11.91 23.52
N SER A 33 -49.90 -11.22 24.62
CA SER A 33 -50.07 -9.77 24.58
C SER A 33 -48.77 -9.14 24.11
N ILE A 34 -48.82 -8.27 23.09
CA ILE A 34 -47.64 -7.53 22.62
C ILE A 34 -46.99 -6.76 23.77
N GLY A 35 -47.80 -6.39 24.81
CA GLY A 35 -47.31 -5.80 26.04
C GLY A 35 -46.41 -6.74 26.85
N ASP A 36 -46.80 -8.00 27.02
CA ASP A 36 -46.01 -8.96 27.81
C ASP A 36 -44.69 -9.29 27.13
N THR A 37 -44.64 -9.30 25.80
CA THR A 37 -43.43 -9.49 25.01
C THR A 37 -42.50 -8.27 25.08
N LEU A 38 -43.07 -7.07 25.16
CA LEU A 38 -42.33 -5.80 25.30
C LEU A 38 -41.73 -5.66 26.70
N GLU A 39 -42.49 -6.00 27.76
CA GLU A 39 -42.00 -5.99 29.15
C GLU A 39 -40.84 -7.00 29.32
N ALA A 40 -41.01 -8.22 28.87
CA ALA A 40 -39.96 -9.23 28.92
C ALA A 40 -38.71 -8.81 28.13
N SER A 41 -38.86 -8.09 27.01
CA SER A 41 -37.77 -7.54 26.27
C SER A 41 -37.06 -6.37 26.97
N LEU A 42 -37.83 -5.50 27.62
CA LEU A 42 -37.27 -4.39 28.42
C LEU A 42 -36.53 -4.92 29.67
N GLU A 43 -37.06 -5.91 30.37
CA GLU A 43 -36.37 -6.56 31.47
C GLU A 43 -35.06 -7.22 31.06
N ARG A 44 -35.05 -7.90 29.91
CA ARG A 44 -33.80 -8.47 29.32
C ARG A 44 -32.79 -7.40 29.01
N LEU A 45 -33.20 -6.29 28.39
CA LEU A 45 -32.31 -5.16 28.09
C LEU A 45 -31.76 -4.55 29.39
N GLN A 46 -32.57 -4.42 30.41
CA GLN A 46 -32.15 -3.92 31.72
C GLN A 46 -31.14 -4.86 32.40
N GLN A 47 -31.39 -6.16 32.37
CA GLN A 47 -30.46 -7.17 32.89
C GLN A 47 -29.11 -7.14 32.15
N ILE A 48 -29.12 -7.03 30.81
CA ILE A 48 -27.90 -6.92 29.99
C ILE A 48 -27.12 -5.65 30.36
N THR A 49 -27.85 -4.53 30.57
CA THR A 49 -27.23 -3.24 30.92
C THR A 49 -26.60 -3.31 32.31
N ASP A 50 -27.31 -3.86 33.28
CA ASP A 50 -26.84 -4.00 34.67
C ASP A 50 -25.62 -4.93 34.74
N GLU A 51 -25.64 -6.03 33.99
CA GLU A 51 -24.49 -6.94 33.87
C GLU A 51 -23.28 -6.27 33.21
N ALA A 52 -23.49 -5.50 32.17
CA ALA A 52 -22.41 -4.73 31.50
C ALA A 52 -21.79 -3.69 32.43
N VAL A 53 -22.62 -2.98 33.22
CA VAL A 53 -22.18 -2.02 34.25
C VAL A 53 -21.37 -2.71 35.34
N ARG A 54 -21.86 -3.86 35.85
CA ARG A 54 -21.15 -4.66 36.86
C ARG A 54 -19.79 -5.12 36.35
N LYS A 55 -19.74 -5.74 35.14
CA LYS A 55 -18.50 -6.17 34.53
C LYS A 55 -17.53 -5.01 34.27
N GLY A 56 -18.06 -3.84 33.90
CA GLY A 56 -17.26 -2.63 33.75
C GLY A 56 -16.59 -2.20 35.05
N LYS A 57 -17.30 -2.24 36.17
CA LYS A 57 -16.76 -1.92 37.52
C LYS A 57 -15.72 -2.95 37.96
N GLU A 58 -15.96 -4.22 37.72
CA GLU A 58 -15.01 -5.31 38.01
C GLU A 58 -13.72 -5.14 37.20
N LEU A 59 -13.81 -4.81 35.89
CA LEU A 59 -12.68 -4.52 35.02
C LEU A 59 -11.90 -3.30 35.57
N ASP A 60 -12.58 -2.20 35.93
CA ASP A 60 -11.90 -1.01 36.43
C ASP A 60 -11.14 -1.29 37.74
N LYS A 61 -11.75 -2.05 38.66
CA LYS A 61 -11.10 -2.47 39.90
C LYS A 61 -9.88 -3.34 39.63
N TRP A 62 -9.99 -4.25 38.70
CA TRP A 62 -8.86 -5.10 38.28
C TRP A 62 -7.76 -4.32 37.59
N LEU A 63 -8.10 -3.37 36.66
CA LEU A 63 -7.12 -2.51 35.99
C LEU A 63 -6.35 -1.59 36.94
N GLN A 64 -6.94 -1.20 38.08
CA GLN A 64 -6.25 -0.45 39.12
C GLN A 64 -5.06 -1.23 39.74
N THR A 65 -5.06 -2.55 39.65
CA THR A 65 -3.98 -3.42 40.13
C THR A 65 -2.84 -3.53 39.12
N LYS A 66 -2.99 -3.03 37.88
CA LYS A 66 -2.04 -3.15 36.82
C LYS A 66 -1.26 -1.84 36.63
N PRO A 67 -0.02 -1.90 36.16
CA PRO A 67 0.72 -0.69 35.79
C PRO A 67 -0.10 0.14 34.78
N LYS A 68 -0.26 1.44 35.06
CA LYS A 68 -0.96 2.37 34.14
C LYS A 68 -0.23 2.51 32.81
N THR A 69 1.09 2.41 32.85
CA THR A 69 1.97 2.49 31.69
C THR A 69 3.05 1.43 31.75
N ILE A 70 3.50 0.96 30.59
CA ILE A 70 4.68 0.11 30.42
C ILE A 70 5.59 0.69 29.35
N PRO A 71 6.92 0.64 29.50
CA PRO A 71 7.84 1.15 28.51
C PRO A 71 7.80 0.29 27.24
N CYS A 72 7.98 0.91 26.09
CA CYS A 72 8.30 0.19 24.86
C CYS A 72 9.79 -0.23 24.90
N ILE A 73 10.09 -1.49 24.62
CA ILE A 73 11.46 -2.04 24.68
C ILE A 73 12.38 -1.38 23.64
N ARG A 74 11.83 -0.91 22.52
CA ARG A 74 12.59 -0.36 21.38
C ARG A 74 12.62 1.15 21.29
N HIS A 75 11.65 1.83 21.90
CA HIS A 75 11.45 3.27 21.73
C HIS A 75 11.17 3.93 23.08
N SER A 76 11.56 5.19 23.22
CA SER A 76 11.29 6.01 24.40
C SER A 76 9.80 6.41 24.46
N PHE A 77 8.92 5.41 24.58
CA PHE A 77 7.48 5.60 24.62
C PHE A 77 6.86 4.73 25.71
N ASN A 78 6.04 5.34 26.56
CA ASN A 78 5.28 4.64 27.60
C ASN A 78 3.89 4.29 27.09
N ARG A 79 3.61 2.99 26.89
CA ARG A 79 2.32 2.47 26.46
C ARG A 79 1.33 2.52 27.60
N GLN A 80 0.17 3.13 27.37
CA GLN A 80 -0.92 3.18 28.35
C GLN A 80 -1.82 1.96 28.24
N VAL A 81 -2.46 1.57 29.36
CA VAL A 81 -3.42 0.49 29.36
C VAL A 81 -4.63 0.83 28.49
N ASN A 82 -5.02 -0.08 27.60
CA ASN A 82 -6.17 0.07 26.72
C ASN A 82 -7.39 -0.66 27.33
N ARG A 83 -8.28 0.10 27.99
CA ARG A 83 -9.45 -0.43 28.69
C ARG A 83 -10.42 -1.17 27.74
N GLU A 84 -10.72 -0.60 26.58
CA GLU A 84 -11.69 -1.18 25.65
C GLU A 84 -11.19 -2.52 25.09
N ARG A 85 -9.92 -2.60 24.70
CA ARG A 85 -9.32 -3.82 24.18
C ARG A 85 -9.21 -4.89 25.26
N SER A 86 -8.83 -4.52 26.47
CA SER A 86 -8.80 -5.43 27.62
C SER A 86 -10.19 -6.01 27.93
N ALA A 87 -11.25 -5.19 27.83
CA ALA A 87 -12.63 -5.64 28.00
C ALA A 87 -13.10 -6.61 26.90
N ARG A 88 -12.72 -6.35 25.63
CA ARG A 88 -13.07 -7.24 24.49
C ARG A 88 -12.37 -8.59 24.60
N GLU A 89 -11.11 -8.61 24.96
CA GLU A 89 -10.38 -9.87 25.16
C GLU A 89 -10.94 -10.69 26.31
N SER A 90 -11.47 -10.04 27.35
CA SER A 90 -12.12 -10.71 28.49
C SER A 90 -13.39 -11.46 28.12
N GLN A 91 -14.05 -11.15 26.99
CA GLN A 91 -15.23 -11.90 26.52
C GLN A 91 -14.91 -13.33 26.10
N PHE A 92 -13.67 -13.61 25.71
CA PHE A 92 -13.23 -14.93 25.24
C PHE A 92 -12.44 -15.73 26.29
N LYS A 93 -12.11 -15.12 27.44
CA LYS A 93 -11.35 -15.76 28.52
C LYS A 93 -12.06 -15.51 29.86
N PRO A 94 -12.00 -16.47 30.81
CA PRO A 94 -12.60 -16.29 32.17
C PRO A 94 -11.92 -15.18 32.96
N GLU A 95 -10.71 -14.73 32.55
CA GLU A 95 -9.94 -13.71 33.26
C GLU A 95 -9.70 -12.49 32.36
N PHE A 96 -9.67 -11.30 32.95
CA PHE A 96 -9.33 -10.07 32.27
C PHE A 96 -7.86 -10.06 31.88
N VAL A 97 -7.56 -9.56 30.66
CA VAL A 97 -6.20 -9.43 30.13
C VAL A 97 -5.83 -7.95 30.01
N ALA A 98 -4.75 -7.52 30.64
CA ALA A 98 -4.26 -6.16 30.51
C ALA A 98 -3.59 -5.97 29.14
N VAL A 99 -4.23 -5.18 28.28
CA VAL A 99 -3.72 -4.82 26.96
C VAL A 99 -3.28 -3.37 26.97
N TYR A 100 -2.10 -3.09 26.49
CA TYR A 100 -1.54 -1.75 26.40
C TYR A 100 -1.57 -1.23 24.97
N ASN A 101 -1.74 0.08 24.84
CA ASN A 101 -1.68 0.73 23.54
C ASN A 101 -0.38 0.39 22.82
N GLU A 102 -0.46 0.20 21.53
CA GLU A 102 0.71 -0.05 20.72
C GLU A 102 1.61 1.19 20.67
N CYS A 103 2.93 0.99 20.66
CA CYS A 103 3.86 2.09 20.48
C CYS A 103 3.73 2.61 19.04
N PRO A 104 3.46 3.91 18.81
CA PRO A 104 3.28 4.47 17.47
C PRO A 104 4.45 4.19 16.55
N SER A 105 5.69 4.28 17.06
CA SER A 105 6.91 3.99 16.27
C SER A 105 6.97 2.50 15.86
N CYS A 106 6.63 1.56 16.75
CA CYS A 106 6.56 0.14 16.40
C CYS A 106 5.50 -0.13 15.32
N VAL A 107 4.33 0.50 15.42
CA VAL A 107 3.27 0.39 14.42
C VAL A 107 3.73 0.92 13.08
N GLN A 108 4.41 2.07 13.08
CA GLN A 108 4.93 2.68 11.86
C GLN A 108 6.03 1.82 11.22
N GLU A 109 6.96 1.27 12.03
CA GLU A 109 8.00 0.36 11.54
C GLU A 109 7.39 -0.91 10.94
N GLU A 110 6.42 -1.52 11.60
CA GLU A 110 5.76 -2.71 11.08
C GLU A 110 5.02 -2.42 9.77
N LYS A 111 4.33 -1.28 9.68
CA LYS A 111 3.67 -0.81 8.47
C LYS A 111 4.66 -0.65 7.32
N ARG A 112 5.81 -0.01 7.59
CA ARG A 112 6.91 0.14 6.63
C ARG A 112 7.48 -1.20 6.19
N ARG A 113 7.69 -2.14 7.13
CA ARG A 113 8.19 -3.49 6.82
C ARG A 113 7.22 -4.27 5.93
N LYS A 114 5.92 -4.22 6.22
CA LYS A 114 4.87 -4.84 5.38
C LYS A 114 4.84 -4.23 3.98
N GLN A 115 4.93 -2.91 3.89
CA GLN A 115 4.97 -2.20 2.61
C GLN A 115 6.23 -2.53 1.81
N ASN A 116 7.41 -2.55 2.44
CA ASN A 116 8.66 -2.91 1.78
C ASN A 116 8.62 -4.36 1.26
N ARG A 117 8.10 -5.32 2.06
CA ARG A 117 7.93 -6.70 1.61
C ARG A 117 6.99 -6.78 0.40
N HIS A 118 5.85 -6.10 0.45
CA HIS A 118 4.93 -6.04 -0.69
C HIS A 118 5.62 -5.56 -1.97
N TRP A 119 6.47 -4.53 -1.89
CA TRP A 119 7.16 -4.00 -3.06
C TRP A 119 8.34 -4.87 -3.51
N ALA A 120 9.03 -5.53 -2.59
CA ALA A 120 10.04 -6.53 -2.93
C ALA A 120 9.40 -7.69 -3.72
N ASP A 121 8.25 -8.20 -3.27
CA ASP A 121 7.47 -9.24 -3.97
C ASP A 121 6.96 -8.77 -5.34
N ARG A 122 6.85 -7.46 -5.56
CA ARG A 122 6.51 -6.83 -6.85
C ARG A 122 7.71 -6.45 -7.70
N GLY A 123 8.90 -6.90 -7.32
CA GLY A 123 10.14 -6.77 -8.08
C GLY A 123 10.90 -5.47 -7.87
N VAL A 124 10.47 -4.58 -6.99
CA VAL A 124 11.26 -3.36 -6.67
C VAL A 124 12.57 -3.78 -5.99
N PRO A 125 13.74 -3.35 -6.51
CA PRO A 125 15.02 -3.71 -5.90
C PRO A 125 15.15 -3.20 -4.47
N GLU A 126 15.70 -4.02 -3.57
CA GLU A 126 15.77 -3.76 -2.11
C GLU A 126 16.32 -2.37 -1.76
N LYS A 127 17.37 -1.93 -2.46
CA LYS A 127 17.99 -0.61 -2.26
C LYS A 127 17.08 0.58 -2.51
N TYR A 128 15.94 0.38 -3.20
CA TYR A 128 14.96 1.43 -3.51
C TYR A 128 13.65 1.28 -2.73
N LEU A 129 13.55 0.30 -1.82
CA LEU A 129 12.39 0.16 -0.96
C LEU A 129 12.24 1.35 0.00
N GLY A 130 11.05 1.96 -0.03
CA GLY A 130 10.73 3.14 0.78
C GLY A 130 11.39 4.43 0.30
N LYS A 131 12.07 4.43 -0.85
CA LYS A 131 12.65 5.63 -1.44
C LYS A 131 11.61 6.49 -2.14
N THR A 132 11.83 7.82 -2.12
CA THR A 132 10.94 8.82 -2.70
C THR A 132 11.65 9.65 -3.77
N LEU A 133 10.87 10.39 -4.57
CA LEU A 133 11.45 11.34 -5.54
C LEU A 133 12.13 12.55 -4.87
N ASP A 134 11.81 12.84 -3.62
CA ASP A 134 12.37 13.99 -2.90
C ASP A 134 13.81 13.75 -2.42
N GLU A 135 14.25 12.49 -2.43
CA GLU A 135 15.63 12.11 -2.16
C GLU A 135 16.58 12.32 -3.36
N LEU A 136 16.02 12.64 -4.53
CA LEU A 136 16.79 12.88 -5.75
C LEU A 136 17.12 14.36 -5.91
N HIS A 137 18.41 14.64 -6.01
CA HIS A 137 18.92 16.00 -6.25
C HIS A 137 19.79 15.97 -7.51
N TYR A 138 19.49 16.86 -8.44
CA TYR A 138 20.21 16.97 -9.71
C TYR A 138 20.84 18.35 -9.86
N SER A 139 22.08 18.41 -10.34
CA SER A 139 22.82 19.65 -10.55
C SER A 139 22.50 20.28 -11.90
N THR A 140 22.26 19.48 -12.93
CA THR A 140 21.97 20.00 -14.27
C THR A 140 20.51 20.42 -14.43
N PRO A 141 20.24 21.55 -15.14
CA PRO A 141 18.87 21.99 -15.44
C PRO A 141 18.05 20.90 -16.15
N LYS A 142 18.67 20.14 -17.05
CA LYS A 142 18.03 19.06 -17.80
C LYS A 142 17.52 17.94 -16.88
N CYS A 143 18.35 17.47 -15.95
CA CYS A 143 17.95 16.42 -15.02
C CYS A 143 16.98 16.93 -13.94
N GLN A 144 17.04 18.21 -13.58
CA GLN A 144 16.01 18.84 -12.75
C GLN A 144 14.65 18.89 -13.47
N GLU A 145 14.65 19.14 -14.78
CA GLU A 145 13.43 19.06 -15.59
C GLU A 145 12.92 17.63 -15.70
N ASN A 146 13.80 16.65 -15.91
CA ASN A 146 13.45 15.23 -15.89
C ASN A 146 12.74 14.84 -14.56
N LEU A 147 13.26 15.31 -13.43
CA LEU A 147 12.62 15.09 -12.12
C LEU A 147 11.22 15.72 -12.05
N ARG A 148 11.04 16.90 -12.64
CA ARG A 148 9.71 17.53 -12.74
C ARG A 148 8.73 16.69 -13.56
N TYR A 149 9.17 16.09 -14.68
CA TYR A 149 8.36 15.15 -15.44
C TYR A 149 8.02 13.89 -14.63
N CYS A 150 8.99 13.33 -13.89
CA CYS A 150 8.75 12.20 -13.00
C CYS A 150 7.69 12.51 -11.93
N ARG A 151 7.75 13.69 -11.31
CA ARG A 151 6.75 14.15 -10.33
C ARG A 151 5.36 14.29 -10.95
N LYS A 152 5.24 14.97 -12.10
CA LYS A 152 3.99 15.10 -12.84
C LYS A 152 3.40 13.74 -13.26
N PHE A 153 4.24 12.82 -13.72
CA PHE A 153 3.81 11.46 -14.03
C PHE A 153 3.34 10.72 -12.80
N SER A 154 4.02 10.89 -11.67
CA SER A 154 3.61 10.29 -10.39
C SER A 154 2.25 10.78 -9.89
N GLU A 155 1.91 12.05 -10.12
CA GLU A 155 0.61 12.62 -9.75
C GLU A 155 -0.56 12.05 -10.58
N ASN A 156 -0.32 11.81 -11.88
CA ASN A 156 -1.35 11.33 -12.80
C ASN A 156 -0.73 10.47 -13.92
N PRO A 157 -0.45 9.19 -13.63
CA PRO A 157 0.21 8.31 -14.60
C PRO A 157 -0.65 8.09 -15.84
N LYS A 158 -0.16 8.53 -17.00
CA LYS A 158 -0.79 8.31 -18.30
C LYS A 158 0.28 8.12 -19.38
N GLY A 159 0.02 7.23 -20.33
CA GLY A 159 0.95 6.98 -21.42
C GLY A 159 2.27 6.37 -20.96
N VAL A 160 3.34 6.70 -21.65
CA VAL A 160 4.66 6.09 -21.44
C VAL A 160 5.68 7.14 -20.99
N LEU A 161 6.32 6.90 -19.87
CA LEU A 161 7.48 7.65 -19.38
C LEU A 161 8.75 6.86 -19.76
N VAL A 162 9.64 7.48 -20.51
CA VAL A 162 10.90 6.85 -20.95
C VAL A 162 12.06 7.52 -20.23
N LEU A 163 12.89 6.73 -19.55
CA LEU A 163 14.07 7.17 -18.80
C LEU A 163 15.31 6.52 -19.44
N VAL A 164 16.13 7.30 -20.14
CA VAL A 164 17.34 6.81 -20.83
C VAL A 164 18.60 7.54 -20.35
N GLY A 165 19.78 7.00 -20.65
CA GLY A 165 21.07 7.64 -20.34
C GLY A 165 21.99 6.79 -19.48
N SER A 166 23.11 7.37 -19.05
CA SER A 166 24.22 6.66 -18.37
C SER A 166 23.81 5.94 -17.09
N TYR A 167 24.62 4.97 -16.69
CA TYR A 167 24.45 4.25 -15.41
C TYR A 167 24.60 5.18 -14.20
N GLY A 168 23.90 4.86 -13.12
CA GLY A 168 24.07 5.55 -11.83
C GLY A 168 23.39 6.91 -11.71
N THR A 169 22.60 7.34 -12.68
CA THR A 169 21.96 8.67 -12.74
C THR A 169 20.57 8.73 -12.08
N GLY A 170 20.15 7.72 -11.34
CA GLY A 170 18.89 7.75 -10.57
C GLY A 170 17.63 7.31 -11.33
N LYS A 171 17.70 6.82 -12.58
CA LYS A 171 16.52 6.35 -13.35
C LYS A 171 15.70 5.27 -12.62
N THR A 172 16.37 4.21 -12.18
CA THR A 172 15.71 3.11 -11.43
C THR A 172 15.13 3.60 -10.10
N HIS A 173 15.82 4.53 -9.42
CA HIS A 173 15.29 5.17 -8.21
C HIS A 173 13.99 5.95 -8.53
N SER A 174 14.00 6.80 -9.55
CA SER A 174 12.82 7.58 -9.97
C SER A 174 11.63 6.67 -10.26
N ALA A 175 11.83 5.62 -11.06
CA ALA A 175 10.77 4.68 -11.42
C ALA A 175 10.25 3.88 -10.22
N SER A 176 11.15 3.42 -9.34
CA SER A 176 10.77 2.72 -8.10
C SER A 176 9.97 3.62 -7.15
N ALA A 177 10.36 4.88 -7.00
CA ALA A 177 9.66 5.86 -6.19
C ALA A 177 8.25 6.15 -6.74
N ILE A 178 8.12 6.36 -8.06
CA ILE A 178 6.83 6.55 -8.72
C ILE A 178 5.92 5.33 -8.50
N LEU A 179 6.44 4.12 -8.74
CA LEU A 179 5.68 2.89 -8.59
C LEU A 179 5.15 2.72 -7.16
N GLN A 180 6.00 2.95 -6.16
CA GLN A 180 5.63 2.88 -4.75
C GLN A 180 4.58 3.93 -4.36
N ALA A 181 4.67 5.14 -4.90
CA ALA A 181 3.69 6.20 -4.67
C ALA A 181 2.29 5.84 -5.23
N GLN A 182 2.22 5.05 -6.31
CA GLN A 182 0.96 4.59 -6.90
C GLN A 182 0.26 3.48 -6.09
N GLY A 183 0.95 2.85 -5.15
CA GLY A 183 0.39 1.79 -4.30
C GLY A 183 0.12 0.46 -5.02
N LYS A 184 0.24 0.39 -6.34
CA LYS A 184 -0.03 -0.82 -7.14
C LYS A 184 0.72 -0.80 -8.47
N GLY A 185 1.24 -1.95 -8.88
CA GLY A 185 1.96 -2.11 -10.14
C GLY A 185 2.96 -3.26 -10.09
N LEU A 186 3.83 -3.33 -11.08
CA LEU A 186 4.86 -4.34 -11.24
C LEU A 186 6.15 -3.68 -11.69
N PHE A 187 7.27 -4.05 -11.08
CA PHE A 187 8.62 -3.74 -11.51
C PHE A 187 9.27 -5.03 -12.03
N VAL A 188 9.85 -5.00 -13.22
CA VAL A 188 10.52 -6.17 -13.81
C VAL A 188 11.69 -5.72 -14.65
N SER A 189 12.81 -6.46 -14.63
CA SER A 189 13.86 -6.27 -15.62
C SER A 189 13.44 -6.91 -16.94
N HIS A 190 13.91 -6.36 -18.04
CA HIS A 190 13.60 -6.89 -19.37
C HIS A 190 14.09 -8.34 -19.53
N SER A 191 15.28 -8.64 -19.00
CA SER A 191 15.84 -10.01 -19.01
C SER A 191 14.99 -11.00 -18.21
N SER A 192 14.60 -10.64 -16.97
CA SER A 192 13.73 -11.48 -16.13
C SER A 192 12.36 -11.71 -16.76
N LEU A 193 11.81 -10.70 -17.44
CA LEU A 193 10.56 -10.81 -18.16
C LEU A 193 10.68 -11.84 -19.30
N LEU A 194 11.78 -11.81 -20.05
CA LEU A 194 12.06 -12.74 -21.13
C LEU A 194 12.27 -14.17 -20.66
N GLU A 195 13.06 -14.35 -19.58
CA GLU A 195 13.31 -15.66 -18.99
C GLU A 195 12.02 -16.29 -18.46
N ALA A 196 11.23 -15.53 -17.70
CA ALA A 196 9.96 -16.01 -17.19
C ALA A 196 8.97 -16.33 -18.32
N HIS A 197 8.95 -15.54 -19.41
CA HIS A 197 8.13 -15.83 -20.57
C HIS A 197 8.56 -17.12 -21.27
N ARG A 198 9.86 -17.33 -21.46
CA ARG A 198 10.40 -18.58 -22.06
C ARG A 198 10.11 -19.80 -21.18
N ALA A 199 10.10 -19.66 -19.87
CA ALA A 199 9.75 -20.73 -18.94
C ALA A 199 8.30 -21.22 -19.14
N THR A 200 7.37 -20.35 -19.52
CA THR A 200 5.97 -20.74 -19.78
C THR A 200 5.81 -21.68 -20.99
N TYR A 201 6.77 -21.69 -21.92
CA TYR A 201 6.74 -22.66 -23.04
C TYR A 201 7.07 -24.08 -22.61
N ARG A 202 7.74 -24.26 -21.46
CA ARG A 202 8.10 -25.56 -20.90
C ARG A 202 7.04 -26.09 -19.92
N ASP A 203 6.35 -25.20 -19.24
CA ASP A 203 5.29 -25.54 -18.28
C ASP A 203 4.21 -24.44 -18.28
N GLU A 204 3.06 -24.75 -18.87
CA GLU A 204 1.91 -23.82 -18.95
C GLU A 204 1.32 -23.47 -17.57
N LYS A 205 1.62 -24.24 -16.53
CA LYS A 205 1.18 -23.96 -15.15
C LYS A 205 1.99 -22.85 -14.49
N LEU A 206 3.14 -22.50 -15.04
CA LEU A 206 3.95 -21.40 -14.53
C LEU A 206 3.20 -20.07 -14.68
N HIS A 207 3.47 -19.18 -13.75
CA HIS A 207 2.87 -17.85 -13.74
C HIS A 207 3.08 -17.13 -15.06
N ASN A 208 2.01 -16.69 -15.71
CA ASN A 208 2.09 -15.99 -16.98
C ASN A 208 2.49 -14.53 -16.76
N ILE A 209 3.80 -14.29 -16.67
CA ILE A 209 4.38 -12.95 -16.46
C ILE A 209 3.98 -11.96 -17.56
N LYS A 210 3.81 -12.42 -18.80
CA LYS A 210 3.34 -11.58 -19.91
C LYS A 210 1.95 -11.03 -19.62
N ARG A 211 1.04 -11.87 -19.13
CA ARG A 211 -0.31 -11.45 -18.75
C ARG A 211 -0.28 -10.47 -17.57
N GLU A 212 0.54 -10.74 -16.55
CA GLU A 212 0.70 -9.84 -15.42
C GLU A 212 1.25 -8.49 -15.87
N ALA A 213 2.34 -8.46 -16.63
CA ALA A 213 2.92 -7.23 -17.18
C ALA A 213 1.93 -6.45 -18.06
N THR A 214 1.12 -7.15 -18.86
CA THR A 214 0.09 -6.52 -19.69
C THR A 214 -1.05 -5.92 -18.85
N CYS A 215 -1.48 -6.62 -17.78
CA CYS A 215 -2.68 -6.27 -17.03
C CYS A 215 -2.44 -5.38 -15.81
N THR A 216 -1.21 -5.30 -15.29
CA THR A 216 -0.90 -4.48 -14.10
C THR A 216 -1.23 -2.99 -14.31
N PRO A 217 -1.72 -2.26 -13.28
CA PRO A 217 -2.06 -0.85 -13.40
C PRO A 217 -0.89 0.02 -13.87
N LEU A 218 0.27 -0.06 -13.23
CA LEU A 218 1.51 0.59 -13.66
C LEU A 218 2.60 -0.46 -13.85
N LEU A 219 3.25 -0.45 -15.00
CA LEU A 219 4.37 -1.33 -15.30
C LEU A 219 5.67 -0.53 -15.37
N VAL A 220 6.71 -1.04 -14.73
CA VAL A 220 8.09 -0.59 -14.91
C VAL A 220 8.88 -1.71 -15.56
N ILE A 221 9.50 -1.43 -16.71
CA ILE A 221 10.46 -2.34 -17.37
C ILE A 221 11.83 -1.69 -17.31
N ASP A 222 12.76 -2.30 -16.59
CA ASP A 222 14.14 -1.83 -16.45
C ASP A 222 15.11 -2.60 -17.33
N GLU A 223 16.27 -2.01 -17.58
CA GLU A 223 17.38 -2.62 -18.33
C GLU A 223 17.05 -2.95 -19.79
N ILE A 224 16.20 -2.17 -20.45
CA ILE A 224 15.89 -2.35 -21.86
C ILE A 224 17.14 -2.07 -22.70
N GLY A 225 17.47 -2.98 -23.60
CA GLY A 225 18.58 -2.85 -24.58
C GLY A 225 19.93 -3.36 -24.08
N ILE A 226 19.99 -4.07 -22.94
CA ILE A 226 21.24 -4.70 -22.45
C ILE A 226 21.48 -6.07 -23.10
N SER A 227 20.44 -6.74 -23.55
CA SER A 227 20.50 -8.06 -24.15
C SER A 227 20.76 -8.03 -25.66
N THR A 228 21.05 -9.20 -26.24
CA THR A 228 21.53 -9.35 -27.63
C THR A 228 20.49 -9.10 -28.73
N GLY A 229 19.27 -8.65 -28.38
CA GLY A 229 18.26 -8.22 -29.38
C GLY A 229 17.67 -9.35 -30.22
N GLY A 230 17.42 -10.51 -29.61
CA GLY A 230 16.77 -11.63 -30.31
C GLY A 230 15.32 -11.32 -30.69
N LYS A 231 14.82 -11.95 -31.76
CA LYS A 231 13.46 -11.73 -32.27
C LYS A 231 12.39 -11.96 -31.19
N ASP A 232 12.53 -12.99 -30.37
CA ASP A 232 11.60 -13.31 -29.30
C ASP A 232 11.51 -12.19 -28.25
N GLU A 233 12.63 -11.54 -27.98
CA GLU A 233 12.75 -10.43 -27.04
C GLU A 233 11.98 -9.21 -27.52
N PHE A 234 12.18 -8.86 -28.80
CA PHE A 234 11.44 -7.78 -29.44
C PHE A 234 9.93 -8.08 -29.50
N ASP A 235 9.56 -9.29 -29.92
CA ASP A 235 8.15 -9.69 -30.07
C ASP A 235 7.43 -9.67 -28.71
N LEU A 236 8.09 -10.10 -27.63
CA LEU A 236 7.53 -10.02 -26.28
C LEU A 236 7.32 -8.58 -25.85
N LEU A 237 8.36 -7.74 -25.93
CA LEU A 237 8.29 -6.34 -25.55
C LEU A 237 7.22 -5.59 -26.35
N TYR A 238 7.22 -5.79 -27.69
CA TYR A 238 6.23 -5.22 -28.58
C TYR A 238 4.80 -5.62 -28.18
N SER A 239 4.57 -6.91 -27.95
CA SER A 239 3.21 -7.40 -27.62
C SER A 239 2.68 -6.82 -26.31
N ILE A 240 3.54 -6.67 -25.29
CA ILE A 240 3.16 -6.08 -24.00
C ILE A 240 2.86 -4.58 -24.18
N LEU A 241 3.78 -3.84 -24.79
CA LEU A 241 3.63 -2.39 -24.94
C LEU A 241 2.46 -2.02 -25.85
N ASN A 242 2.24 -2.80 -26.93
CA ASN A 242 1.09 -2.61 -27.81
C ASN A 242 -0.25 -2.80 -27.07
N SER A 243 -0.39 -3.88 -26.32
CA SER A 243 -1.60 -4.15 -25.54
C SER A 243 -1.83 -3.10 -24.47
N ARG A 244 -0.78 -2.60 -23.82
CA ARG A 244 -0.86 -1.52 -22.82
C ARG A 244 -1.22 -0.18 -23.46
N TYR A 245 -0.70 0.10 -24.65
CA TYR A 245 -1.11 1.26 -25.44
C TYR A 245 -2.61 1.22 -25.78
N GLU A 246 -3.12 0.12 -26.30
CA GLU A 246 -4.53 -0.06 -26.65
C GLU A 246 -5.45 0.09 -25.42
N THR A 247 -5.01 -0.39 -24.25
CA THR A 247 -5.76 -0.31 -22.99
C THR A 247 -5.45 0.95 -22.16
N ARG A 248 -4.65 1.88 -22.70
CA ARG A 248 -4.22 3.14 -22.07
C ARG A 248 -3.61 2.96 -20.68
N ARG A 249 -2.85 1.89 -20.48
CA ARG A 249 -2.19 1.59 -19.20
C ARG A 249 -0.84 2.25 -19.12
N PRO A 250 -0.56 3.05 -18.07
CA PRO A 250 0.72 3.75 -17.91
C PRO A 250 1.90 2.78 -17.78
N THR A 251 3.02 3.15 -18.40
CA THR A 251 4.23 2.33 -18.42
C THR A 251 5.47 3.22 -18.26
N ILE A 252 6.44 2.75 -17.49
CA ILE A 252 7.77 3.37 -17.37
C ILE A 252 8.78 2.43 -18.03
N LEU A 253 9.56 2.96 -18.97
CA LEU A 253 10.64 2.25 -19.65
C LEU A 253 11.97 2.83 -19.21
N ILE A 254 12.89 1.98 -18.76
CA ILE A 254 14.23 2.40 -18.34
C ILE A 254 15.27 1.73 -19.23
N SER A 255 16.22 2.52 -19.68
CA SER A 255 17.35 2.03 -20.48
C SER A 255 18.66 2.73 -20.10
N ASN A 256 19.75 1.98 -20.13
CA ASN A 256 21.09 2.50 -19.89
C ASN A 256 21.86 2.77 -21.21
N ILE A 257 21.20 2.66 -22.36
CA ILE A 257 21.76 3.03 -23.65
C ILE A 257 21.37 4.45 -24.03
N LEU A 258 22.11 5.03 -24.97
CA LEU A 258 21.82 6.36 -25.46
C LEU A 258 20.47 6.40 -26.19
N LEU A 259 19.84 7.57 -26.23
CA LEU A 259 18.52 7.75 -26.86
C LEU A 259 18.47 7.27 -28.30
N LYS A 260 19.55 7.50 -29.06
CA LYS A 260 19.67 7.06 -30.46
C LYS A 260 19.58 5.55 -30.57
N ASP A 261 20.35 4.86 -29.73
CA ASP A 261 20.44 3.39 -29.76
C ASP A 261 19.17 2.77 -29.21
N PHE A 262 18.54 3.41 -28.22
CA PHE A 262 17.22 3.00 -27.67
C PHE A 262 16.15 2.99 -28.75
N LYS A 263 16.06 4.04 -29.59
CA LYS A 263 15.13 4.09 -30.72
C LYS A 263 15.36 2.98 -31.72
N GLN A 264 16.64 2.71 -32.05
CA GLN A 264 17.01 1.62 -32.92
C GLN A 264 16.65 0.25 -32.34
N PHE A 265 16.87 0.05 -31.02
CA PHE A 265 16.58 -1.20 -30.35
C PHE A 265 15.07 -1.53 -30.32
N ILE A 266 14.20 -0.56 -29.99
CA ILE A 266 12.75 -0.79 -29.93
C ILE A 266 12.08 -0.86 -31.32
N GLY A 267 12.76 -0.41 -32.36
CA GLY A 267 12.30 -0.44 -33.76
C GLY A 267 11.22 0.59 -34.11
N ASP A 268 11.13 0.93 -35.38
CA ASP A 268 10.30 2.03 -35.90
C ASP A 268 8.80 1.88 -35.53
N ARG A 269 8.28 0.65 -35.64
CA ARG A 269 6.85 0.39 -35.33
C ARG A 269 6.49 0.75 -33.90
N LEU A 270 7.36 0.43 -32.92
CA LEU A 270 7.11 0.72 -31.53
C LEU A 270 7.37 2.21 -31.23
N VAL A 271 8.41 2.78 -31.84
CA VAL A 271 8.69 4.23 -31.78
C VAL A 271 7.47 5.03 -32.24
N ASP A 272 6.84 4.65 -33.34
CA ASP A 272 5.67 5.36 -33.87
C ASP A 272 4.47 5.32 -32.89
N ARG A 273 4.16 4.15 -32.34
CA ARG A 273 3.11 4.02 -31.30
C ARG A 273 3.44 4.77 -30.03
N LEU A 274 4.71 4.74 -29.59
CA LEU A 274 5.13 5.50 -28.43
C LEU A 274 5.00 7.00 -28.64
N LYS A 275 5.21 7.54 -29.85
CA LYS A 275 5.01 8.98 -30.13
C LYS A 275 3.61 9.47 -29.82
N GLU A 276 2.58 8.65 -30.05
CA GLU A 276 1.19 8.99 -29.76
C GLU A 276 0.87 8.94 -28.27
N SER A 277 1.57 8.11 -27.50
CA SER A 277 1.29 7.83 -26.09
C SER A 277 2.37 8.31 -25.13
N ILE A 278 3.47 8.89 -25.63
CA ILE A 278 4.58 9.32 -24.78
C ILE A 278 4.15 10.47 -23.87
N PHE A 279 4.32 10.27 -22.57
CA PHE A 279 4.16 11.33 -21.59
C PHE A 279 5.37 12.25 -21.56
N ALA A 280 6.56 11.66 -21.40
CA ALA A 280 7.84 12.35 -21.46
C ALA A 280 8.97 11.38 -21.80
N LEU A 281 10.02 11.92 -22.41
CA LEU A 281 11.29 11.26 -22.61
C LEU A 281 12.35 12.02 -21.82
N CYS A 282 12.87 11.36 -20.79
CA CYS A 282 13.88 11.90 -19.88
C CYS A 282 15.25 11.30 -20.23
N ASP A 283 16.13 12.13 -20.74
CA ASP A 283 17.49 11.74 -21.08
C ASP A 283 18.45 12.25 -20.00
N TYR A 284 19.10 11.32 -19.28
CA TYR A 284 19.97 11.59 -18.15
C TYR A 284 21.43 11.58 -18.60
N ASP A 285 22.07 12.73 -18.53
CA ASP A 285 23.45 12.99 -18.95
C ASP A 285 24.38 13.41 -17.79
N GLU A 286 23.93 13.18 -16.54
CA GLU A 286 24.73 13.48 -15.36
C GLU A 286 25.80 12.41 -15.08
N PRO A 287 26.87 12.76 -14.35
CA PRO A 287 27.81 11.79 -13.80
C PRO A 287 27.10 10.78 -12.89
N SER A 288 27.70 9.60 -12.74
CA SER A 288 27.15 8.58 -11.86
C SER A 288 27.25 8.99 -10.39
N TYR A 289 26.13 9.08 -9.69
CA TYR A 289 26.11 9.25 -8.23
C TYR A 289 26.77 8.11 -7.45
N ARG A 290 27.09 6.99 -8.09
CA ARG A 290 27.77 5.86 -7.46
C ARG A 290 29.27 6.14 -7.29
N SER A 291 29.89 6.97 -8.12
CA SER A 291 31.30 7.31 -8.03
C SER A 291 31.60 8.16 -6.78
N GLU A 292 30.78 9.14 -6.47
CA GLU A 292 30.94 9.98 -5.27
C GLU A 292 30.83 9.19 -3.95
N GLN A 293 29.96 8.17 -3.91
CA GLN A 293 29.86 7.31 -2.72
C GLN A 293 31.03 6.34 -2.61
N ASN A 294 31.53 5.82 -3.74
CA ASN A 294 32.67 4.89 -3.74
C ASN A 294 33.99 5.58 -3.41
N GLU A 295 34.19 6.82 -3.83
CA GLU A 295 35.38 7.62 -3.47
C GLU A 295 35.47 7.83 -1.93
N ARG A 296 34.35 8.10 -1.27
CA ARG A 296 34.30 8.16 0.20
C ARG A 296 34.57 6.81 0.89
N TYR A 297 34.09 5.70 0.31
CA TYR A 297 34.29 4.36 0.88
C TYR A 297 35.67 3.78 0.59
N LEU A 298 36.31 4.15 -0.51
CA LEU A 298 37.63 3.65 -0.90
C LEU A 298 38.78 4.47 -0.31
N GLY A 299 38.47 5.52 0.48
CA GLY A 299 39.51 6.33 1.13
C GLY A 299 40.40 7.07 0.13
N MET A 300 39.90 7.37 -1.07
CA MET A 300 40.61 8.15 -2.10
C MET A 300 40.54 9.66 -1.86
N GLU A 301 39.92 10.11 -0.78
CA GLU A 301 40.20 11.43 -0.24
C GLU A 301 41.60 11.35 0.40
N GLY A 302 42.59 11.82 -0.35
CA GLY A 302 43.93 11.92 0.18
C GLY A 302 43.90 12.69 1.49
N ASP A 303 44.44 12.06 2.50
CA ASP A 303 44.68 12.66 3.81
C ASP A 303 45.52 13.95 3.57
N PRO A 304 44.98 15.15 3.78
CA PRO A 304 45.76 16.38 3.53
C PRO A 304 46.88 16.59 4.54
N GLU A 305 47.11 15.61 5.46
CA GLU A 305 48.16 15.64 6.49
C GLU A 305 48.93 14.32 6.57
N ALA A 306 49.34 13.75 5.45
CA ALA A 306 50.40 12.72 5.51
C ALA A 306 51.77 13.45 5.40
N PRO A 307 52.70 13.23 6.36
CA PRO A 307 53.99 13.96 6.49
C PRO A 307 54.97 13.72 5.35
#